data_96f456983adf5126db094f185e3c9b93
#
_entry.id   96f456983adf5126db094f185e3c9b93
#
_cell.length_a   1.000
_cell.length_b   1.000
_cell.length_c   1.000
_cell.angle_alpha   90.00
_cell.angle_beta   90.00
_cell.angle_gamma   90.00
#
_symmetry.space_group_name_H-M   'P 1'
#
loop_
_entity.id
_entity.type
_entity.pdbx_description
1 polymer ?
#
loop_
_entity_poly.entity_id
_entity_poly.type
_entity_poly.pdbx_seq_one_letter_code
_entity_poly.pdbx_strand_id
1 'polypeptide(L)'
;MQTLEIPQIGTLGDPRLFSLSEAEVLLPLIRKITRAAHSEWLPLRDSVRNTLSCDPRLGDRQSAYAAIVQTWSDKVERLGPVVAGLWHVDFFTGDGFLCWKYPEIRLAYYHAVSDSCNARQPIAAIVDAEAPDWAWPEL
;
A
#
# COMPACT_ATOMS: atom_id res chain seq x y z
N MET A 1 -4.20 -3.28 -28.62
CA MET A 1 -3.59 -3.39 -28.18
C MET A 1 -3.18 -3.52 -27.87
N GLN A 2 -3.58 -3.48 -27.57
CA GLN A 2 -3.22 -3.67 -27.06
C GLN A 2 -2.83 -3.55 -26.63
N THR A 3 -3.12 -3.41 -26.55
CA THR A 3 -2.70 -3.43 -25.91
C THR A 3 -2.17 -3.41 -25.52
N LEU A 4 -2.38 -3.19 -25.53
CA LEU A 4 -1.83 -3.32 -24.86
C LEU A 4 -1.44 -3.70 -24.35
N GLU A 5 -1.35 -3.81 -24.58
CA GLU A 5 -0.93 -4.21 -23.81
C GLU A 5 -0.23 -4.14 -23.26
N ILE A 6 -0.15 -3.81 -22.94
CA ILE A 6 0.56 -3.75 -22.03
C ILE A 6 1.05 -4.73 -21.54
N PRO A 7 2.03 -4.89 -21.40
CA PRO A 7 2.55 -5.93 -20.85
C PRO A 7 2.06 -6.18 -19.65
N GLN A 8 1.60 -6.77 -19.66
CA GLN A 8 1.17 -6.93 -18.60
C GLN A 8 1.74 -7.58 -17.87
N ILE A 9 2.19 -7.34 -17.38
CA ILE A 9 2.35 -7.76 -16.28
C ILE A 9 1.26 -8.50 -15.79
N GLY A 10 1.20 -9.63 -15.60
CA GLY A 10 0.10 -10.36 -15.12
C GLY A 10 -1.22 -10.01 -15.79
N THR A 11 -2.26 -10.67 -15.45
CA THR A 11 -3.59 -10.35 -15.92
C THR A 11 -4.15 -9.20 -15.12
N LEU A 12 -5.18 -8.58 -15.65
CA LEU A 12 -5.88 -7.52 -14.96
C LEU A 12 -6.37 -8.02 -13.60
N GLY A 13 -6.02 -7.32 -12.57
CA GLY A 13 -6.39 -7.66 -11.20
C GLY A 13 -5.38 -8.49 -10.44
N ASP A 14 -4.41 -9.07 -11.14
CA ASP A 14 -3.37 -9.83 -10.45
C ASP A 14 -2.28 -8.89 -9.94
N PRO A 15 -1.95 -8.95 -8.64
CA PRO A 15 -0.88 -8.10 -8.12
C PRO A 15 0.49 -8.61 -8.59
N ARG A 16 1.44 -7.69 -8.65
CA ARG A 16 2.82 -8.00 -8.92
C ARG A 16 3.41 -8.81 -7.77
N LEU A 17 4.23 -9.80 -8.09
CA LEU A 17 4.96 -10.58 -7.09
C LEU A 17 6.20 -9.84 -6.62
N PHE A 18 6.43 -9.88 -5.32
CA PHE A 18 7.61 -9.28 -4.69
C PHE A 18 8.34 -10.29 -3.83
N SER A 19 9.67 -10.29 -3.91
CA SER A 19 10.50 -10.86 -2.85
C SER A 19 10.63 -9.81 -1.74
N LEU A 20 11.11 -10.24 -0.58
CA LEU A 20 11.39 -9.31 0.52
C LEU A 20 12.39 -8.24 0.09
N SER A 21 13.46 -8.63 -0.61
CA SER A 21 14.47 -7.69 -1.10
C SER A 21 13.88 -6.65 -2.03
N GLU A 22 13.05 -7.08 -2.97
CA GLU A 22 12.42 -6.17 -3.92
C GLU A 22 11.49 -5.18 -3.21
N ALA A 23 10.72 -5.67 -2.25
CA ALA A 23 9.84 -4.83 -1.47
C ALA A 23 10.63 -3.82 -0.63
N GLU A 24 11.72 -4.25 -0.02
CA GLU A 24 12.58 -3.37 0.78
C GLU A 24 13.25 -2.29 -0.05
N VAL A 25 13.62 -2.60 -1.28
CA VAL A 25 14.21 -1.62 -2.19
C VAL A 25 13.18 -0.56 -2.59
N LEU A 26 11.93 -0.97 -2.79
CA LEU A 26 10.87 -0.06 -3.20
C LEU A 26 10.32 0.76 -2.04
N LEU A 27 10.40 0.27 -0.82
CA LEU A 27 9.78 0.88 0.35
C LEU A 27 10.14 2.35 0.56
N PRO A 28 11.41 2.79 0.43
CA PRO A 28 11.74 4.20 0.62
C PRO A 28 10.95 5.13 -0.30
N LEU A 29 10.71 4.72 -1.54
CA LEU A 29 9.91 5.50 -2.47
C LEU A 29 8.44 5.53 -2.04
N ILE A 30 7.90 4.37 -1.64
CA ILE A 30 6.53 4.26 -1.13
C ILE A 30 6.36 5.17 0.10
N ARG A 31 7.32 5.14 1.02
CA ARG A 31 7.28 5.99 2.21
C ARG A 31 7.29 7.46 1.86
N LYS A 32 8.11 7.86 0.89
CA LYS A 32 8.19 9.25 0.44
C LYS A 32 6.88 9.73 -0.16
N ILE A 33 6.31 8.92 -1.05
CA ILE A 33 5.03 9.22 -1.69
C ILE A 33 3.92 9.33 -0.64
N THR A 34 3.92 8.41 0.31
CA THR A 34 2.90 8.36 1.36
C THR A 34 3.03 9.54 2.33
N ARG A 35 4.25 9.89 2.69
CA ARG A 35 4.49 11.04 3.57
C ARG A 35 3.97 12.33 2.94
N ALA A 36 4.26 12.54 1.67
CA ALA A 36 3.80 13.72 0.95
C ALA A 36 2.28 13.79 0.91
N ALA A 37 1.64 12.69 0.55
CA ALA A 37 0.18 12.62 0.48
C ALA A 37 -0.46 12.82 1.85
N HIS A 38 0.08 12.18 2.87
CA HIS A 38 -0.42 12.29 4.24
C HIS A 38 -0.33 13.74 4.75
N SER A 39 0.76 14.43 4.43
CA SER A 39 0.93 15.82 4.82
C SER A 39 -0.10 16.76 4.19
N GLU A 40 -0.49 16.50 2.93
CA GLU A 40 -1.52 17.27 2.26
C GLU A 40 -2.92 16.92 2.75
N TRP A 41 -3.12 15.65 3.09
CA TRP A 41 -4.41 15.12 3.51
C TRP A 41 -4.80 15.58 4.92
N LEU A 42 -3.83 15.66 5.83
CA LEU A 42 -4.10 15.87 7.26
C LEU A 42 -4.91 17.15 7.55
N PRO A 43 -4.54 18.33 6.99
CA PRO A 43 -5.36 19.54 7.20
C PRO A 43 -6.76 19.41 6.63
N LEU A 44 -6.92 18.69 5.51
CA LEU A 44 -8.23 18.48 4.91
C LEU A 44 -9.09 17.55 5.76
N ARG A 45 -8.50 16.51 6.33
CA ARG A 45 -9.20 15.65 7.27
C ARG A 45 -9.76 16.45 8.44
N ASP A 46 -8.92 17.30 9.02
CA ASP A 46 -9.34 18.15 10.15
C ASP A 46 -10.42 19.12 9.73
N SER A 47 -10.31 19.69 8.55
CA SER A 47 -11.30 20.60 8.00
C SER A 47 -12.65 19.91 7.81
N VAL A 48 -12.66 18.69 7.27
CA VAL A 48 -13.88 17.89 7.10
C VAL A 48 -14.53 17.59 8.46
N ARG A 49 -13.72 17.16 9.42
CA ARG A 49 -14.22 16.85 10.78
C ARG A 49 -14.85 18.06 11.46
N ASN A 50 -14.32 19.25 11.21
CA ASN A 50 -14.76 20.49 11.86
C ASN A 50 -15.82 21.24 11.06
N THR A 51 -16.24 20.71 9.90
CA THR A 51 -17.26 21.33 9.06
C THR A 51 -18.61 20.72 9.40
N LEU A 52 -19.59 21.60 9.64
CA LEU A 52 -20.95 21.15 9.95
C LEU A 52 -21.56 20.44 8.75
N SER A 53 -22.41 19.46 9.02
CA SER A 53 -23.05 18.66 7.96
C SER A 53 -23.92 19.49 7.01
N CYS A 54 -24.40 20.64 7.47
CA CYS A 54 -25.20 21.56 6.64
C CYS A 54 -24.36 22.62 5.90
N ASP A 55 -23.05 22.66 6.12
CA ASP A 55 -22.19 23.64 5.48
C ASP A 55 -22.05 23.31 3.99
N PRO A 56 -22.34 24.25 3.08
CA PRO A 56 -22.26 23.98 1.64
C PRO A 56 -20.83 23.68 1.15
N ARG A 57 -19.81 24.01 1.94
CA ARG A 57 -18.41 23.72 1.57
C ARG A 57 -18.00 22.29 1.90
N LEU A 58 -18.83 21.54 2.63
CA LEU A 58 -18.47 20.18 3.07
C LEU A 58 -18.21 19.25 1.89
N GLY A 59 -19.06 19.30 0.87
CA GLY A 59 -18.91 18.46 -0.31
C GLY A 59 -17.56 18.69 -1.04
N ASP A 60 -17.16 19.95 -1.20
CA ASP A 60 -15.89 20.28 -1.85
C ASP A 60 -14.70 19.81 -1.01
N ARG A 61 -14.80 19.93 0.30
CA ARG A 61 -13.74 19.49 1.22
C ARG A 61 -13.60 17.97 1.22
N GLN A 62 -14.72 17.26 1.20
CA GLN A 62 -14.72 15.79 1.09
C GLN A 62 -14.15 15.34 -0.24
N SER A 63 -14.45 16.03 -1.32
CA SER A 63 -13.90 15.72 -2.65
C SER A 63 -12.39 15.94 -2.69
N ALA A 64 -11.89 17.01 -2.09
CA ALA A 64 -10.47 17.28 -2.03
C ALA A 64 -9.73 16.22 -1.20
N TYR A 65 -10.31 15.82 -0.08
CA TYR A 65 -9.83 14.73 0.77
C TYR A 65 -9.70 13.43 -0.04
N ALA A 66 -10.79 13.05 -0.70
CA ALA A 66 -10.84 11.82 -1.48
C ALA A 66 -9.84 11.85 -2.66
N ALA A 67 -9.66 12.99 -3.29
CA ALA A 67 -8.75 13.14 -4.42
C ALA A 67 -7.29 12.87 -4.02
N ILE A 68 -6.88 13.33 -2.84
CA ILE A 68 -5.51 13.08 -2.35
C ILE A 68 -5.31 11.59 -2.11
N VAL A 69 -6.25 10.93 -1.48
CA VAL A 69 -6.17 9.49 -1.19
C VAL A 69 -6.14 8.70 -2.49
N GLN A 70 -6.99 9.05 -3.45
CA GLN A 70 -7.05 8.34 -4.74
C GLN A 70 -5.75 8.53 -5.53
N THR A 71 -5.21 9.75 -5.57
CA THR A 71 -3.95 10.02 -6.26
C THR A 71 -2.80 9.22 -5.63
N TRP A 72 -2.75 9.18 -4.31
CA TRP A 72 -1.76 8.38 -3.59
C TRP A 72 -1.90 6.90 -3.94
N SER A 73 -3.10 6.37 -3.87
CA SER A 73 -3.39 4.97 -4.18
C SER A 73 -2.95 4.62 -5.60
N ASP A 74 -3.27 5.47 -6.57
CA ASP A 74 -2.91 5.24 -7.97
C ASP A 74 -1.39 5.23 -8.16
N LYS A 75 -0.67 6.12 -7.49
CA LYS A 75 0.79 6.16 -7.56
C LYS A 75 1.41 4.89 -7.00
N VAL A 76 0.92 4.44 -5.85
CA VAL A 76 1.44 3.22 -5.21
C VAL A 76 1.17 2.00 -6.09
N GLU A 77 -0.06 1.86 -6.57
CA GLU A 77 -0.44 0.69 -7.37
C GLU A 77 0.28 0.64 -8.71
N ARG A 78 0.63 1.77 -9.28
CA ARG A 78 1.44 1.81 -10.49
C ARG A 78 2.84 1.22 -10.29
N LEU A 79 3.34 1.23 -9.07
CA LEU A 79 4.64 0.65 -8.74
C LEU A 79 4.55 -0.86 -8.46
N GLY A 80 3.34 -1.40 -8.38
CA GLY A 80 3.08 -2.83 -8.24
C GLY A 80 2.45 -3.29 -6.94
N PRO A 81 2.60 -2.66 -5.79
CA PRO A 81 1.96 -3.07 -4.54
C PRO A 81 0.45 -2.88 -4.59
N VAL A 82 -0.23 -3.45 -3.61
CA VAL A 82 -1.67 -3.35 -3.42
C VAL A 82 -1.95 -2.38 -2.29
N VAL A 83 -2.88 -1.46 -2.48
CA VAL A 83 -3.34 -0.58 -1.41
C VAL A 83 -4.42 -1.32 -0.63
N ALA A 84 -4.10 -1.70 0.59
CA ALA A 84 -5.00 -2.51 1.44
C ALA A 84 -5.94 -1.66 2.27
N GLY A 85 -5.66 -0.38 2.42
CA GLY A 85 -6.46 0.55 3.19
C GLY A 85 -5.78 1.90 3.24
N LEU A 86 -6.36 2.82 3.98
CA LEU A 86 -5.80 4.17 4.09
C LEU A 86 -4.40 4.11 4.71
N TRP A 87 -3.41 4.54 3.94
CA TRP A 87 -1.98 4.55 4.32
C TRP A 87 -1.43 3.14 4.62
N HIS A 88 -2.08 2.12 4.08
CA HIS A 88 -1.70 0.72 4.17
C HIS A 88 -1.28 0.20 2.81
N VAL A 89 -0.12 -0.45 2.72
CA VAL A 89 0.39 -1.00 1.46
C VAL A 89 0.85 -2.43 1.68
N ASP A 90 0.41 -3.32 0.83
CA ASP A 90 0.76 -4.74 0.85
C ASP A 90 1.55 -5.11 -0.38
N PHE A 91 2.63 -5.89 -0.17
CA PHE A 91 3.46 -6.40 -1.25
C PHE A 91 3.19 -7.89 -1.37
N PHE A 92 2.59 -8.30 -2.48
CA PHE A 92 2.16 -9.68 -2.69
C PHE A 92 3.39 -10.59 -2.91
N THR A 93 3.45 -11.71 -2.19
CA THR A 93 4.55 -12.67 -2.28
C THR A 93 4.16 -13.96 -2.98
N GLY A 94 2.92 -14.12 -3.34
CA GLY A 94 2.37 -15.35 -3.91
C GLY A 94 1.57 -16.16 -2.89
N ASP A 95 2.06 -16.26 -1.67
CA ASP A 95 1.37 -16.99 -0.59
C ASP A 95 0.80 -16.05 0.48
N GLY A 96 1.14 -14.78 0.42
CA GLY A 96 0.66 -13.80 1.37
C GLY A 96 1.13 -12.41 0.99
N PHE A 97 1.19 -11.53 1.97
CA PHE A 97 1.54 -10.12 1.77
C PHE A 97 2.52 -9.64 2.82
N LEU A 98 3.53 -8.90 2.37
CA LEU A 98 4.37 -8.14 3.27
C LEU A 98 3.64 -6.83 3.53
N CYS A 99 3.29 -6.58 4.79
CA CYS A 99 2.36 -5.52 5.17
C CYS A 99 3.10 -4.32 5.76
N TRP A 100 2.85 -3.15 5.19
CA TRP A 100 3.40 -1.90 5.69
C TRP A 100 2.29 -0.90 5.98
N LYS A 101 2.41 -0.21 7.10
CA LYS A 101 1.50 0.86 7.49
C LYS A 101 2.31 2.13 7.73
N TYR A 102 1.89 3.25 7.15
CA TYR A 102 2.50 4.53 7.47
C TYR A 102 2.25 4.85 8.96
N PRO A 103 3.22 5.31 9.74
CA PRO A 103 4.56 5.76 9.36
C PRO A 103 5.69 4.77 9.69
N GLU A 104 5.44 3.48 9.61
CA GLU A 104 6.47 2.47 9.89
C GLU A 104 7.72 2.73 9.03
N ILE A 105 8.89 2.55 9.65
CA ILE A 105 10.15 2.84 8.98
C ILE A 105 10.61 1.71 8.10
N ARG A 106 10.28 0.47 8.47
CA ARG A 106 10.69 -0.72 7.72
C ARG A 106 9.54 -1.67 7.51
N LEU A 107 9.78 -2.59 6.58
CA LEU A 107 8.87 -3.65 6.27
C LEU A 107 9.15 -4.80 7.24
N ALA A 108 8.29 -5.00 8.21
CA ALA A 108 8.54 -5.93 9.31
C ALA A 108 7.45 -6.98 9.50
N TYR A 109 6.35 -6.91 8.74
CA TYR A 109 5.19 -7.75 9.00
C TYR A 109 4.68 -8.46 7.75
N TYR A 110 4.02 -9.59 7.97
CA TYR A 110 3.47 -10.45 6.93
C TYR A 110 2.08 -10.94 7.37
N HIS A 111 1.18 -11.11 6.42
CA HIS A 111 -0.05 -11.85 6.66
C HIS A 111 -0.36 -12.75 5.46
N ALA A 112 -1.03 -13.88 5.73
CA ALA A 112 -1.41 -14.83 4.68
C ALA A 112 -2.48 -14.22 3.79
N VAL A 113 -2.67 -14.80 2.60
CA VAL A 113 -3.69 -14.34 1.64
C VAL A 113 -5.08 -14.34 2.28
N SER A 114 -5.37 -15.33 3.12
CA SER A 114 -6.67 -15.44 3.78
C SER A 114 -6.85 -14.51 4.97
N ASP A 115 -5.77 -13.86 5.43
CA ASP A 115 -5.80 -12.98 6.60
C ASP A 115 -5.78 -11.52 6.18
N SER A 116 -6.08 -10.64 7.13
CA SER A 116 -5.96 -9.20 6.93
C SER A 116 -4.74 -8.68 7.68
N CYS A 117 -4.44 -7.40 7.49
CA CYS A 117 -3.37 -6.72 8.21
C CYS A 117 -3.56 -6.76 9.74
N ASN A 118 -4.78 -6.99 10.21
CA ASN A 118 -5.04 -7.12 11.64
C ASN A 118 -4.44 -8.40 12.24
N ALA A 119 -4.23 -9.41 11.40
CA ALA A 119 -3.64 -10.68 11.80
C ALA A 119 -2.17 -10.80 11.38
N ARG A 120 -1.51 -9.69 11.11
CA ARG A 120 -0.12 -9.70 10.63
C ARG A 120 0.85 -10.22 11.70
N GLN A 121 1.87 -10.89 11.22
CA GLN A 121 2.91 -11.49 12.06
C GLN A 121 4.27 -10.91 11.68
N PRO A 122 5.25 -10.90 12.60
CA PRO A 122 6.60 -10.47 12.25
C PRO A 122 7.17 -11.32 11.12
N ILE A 123 7.80 -10.68 10.14
CA ILE A 123 8.46 -11.38 9.03
C ILE A 123 9.50 -12.38 9.56
N ALA A 124 10.25 -11.98 10.59
CA ALA A 124 11.27 -12.86 11.19
C ALA A 124 10.69 -14.20 11.66
N ALA A 125 9.50 -14.19 12.24
CA ALA A 125 8.84 -15.41 12.71
C ALA A 125 8.47 -16.33 11.53
N ILE A 126 8.00 -15.77 10.43
CA ILE A 126 7.64 -16.53 9.23
C ILE A 126 8.89 -17.11 8.56
N VAL A 127 9.96 -16.35 8.48
CA VAL A 127 11.21 -16.79 7.90
C VAL A 127 11.77 -17.97 8.69
N ASP A 128 11.76 -17.87 10.02
CA ASP A 128 12.26 -18.95 10.87
C ASP A 128 11.40 -20.22 10.79
N ALA A 129 10.09 -20.05 10.67
CA ALA A 129 9.18 -21.19 10.67
C ALA A 129 9.07 -21.90 9.33
N GLU A 130 9.09 -21.15 8.22
CA GLU A 130 8.73 -21.67 6.91
C GLU A 130 9.81 -21.52 5.85
N ALA A 131 10.84 -20.73 6.09
CA ALA A 131 11.91 -20.44 5.11
C ALA A 131 11.32 -20.17 3.71
N PRO A 132 10.44 -19.19 3.56
CA PRO A 132 9.73 -18.98 2.30
C PRO A 132 10.66 -18.47 1.21
N ASP A 133 10.34 -18.79 -0.05
CA ASP A 133 11.16 -18.41 -1.20
C ASP A 133 11.36 -16.90 -1.30
N TRP A 134 10.34 -16.11 -1.01
CA TRP A 134 10.40 -14.66 -1.13
C TRP A 134 11.35 -13.99 -0.12
N ALA A 135 11.77 -14.71 0.91
CA ALA A 135 12.65 -14.15 1.95
C ALA A 135 14.11 -14.08 1.50
N TRP A 136 14.49 -14.81 0.45
CA TRP A 136 15.89 -14.92 0.03
C TRP A 136 16.14 -14.11 -1.23
N PRO A 137 17.28 -13.43 -1.33
CA PRO A 137 17.62 -12.73 -2.57
C PRO A 137 17.76 -13.72 -3.72
N GLU A 138 17.40 -13.27 -4.90
CA GLU A 138 17.62 -14.06 -6.09
C GLU A 138 19.11 -14.11 -6.42
N LEU A 139 19.54 -15.24 -6.90
CA LEU A 139 20.95 -15.44 -7.27
C LEU A 139 21.18 -15.16 -8.75
#